data_a4fe791cea8c91e66c0d438312ba6df4
#
_entry.id   a4fe791cea8c91e66c0d438312ba6df4
#
_cell.length_a   1.000
_cell.length_b   1.000
_cell.length_c   1.000
_cell.angle_alpha   90.00
_cell.angle_beta   90.00
_cell.angle_gamma   90.00
#
_symmetry.space_group_name_H-M   'P 1'
#
loop_
_entity.id
_entity.type
_entity.pdbx_description
1 polymer ?
#
loop_
_entity_poly.entity_id
_entity_poly.type
_entity_poly.pdbx_seq_one_letter_code
_entity_poly.pdbx_strand_id
1 'polypeptide(L)'
;GIDSAAHEGCLAAQGRTIAVLGSGIDVIYPRENVPLAERIKENGLVITEYPPGTQPHKGHFPARNRIIAGLSMGVLIVEAAAQSGALITADLALEYGREVFAVPGPITSPNSRGTHCLIKQGAKLVDDIGDILEEFMLPAVAAPAAGENEALALSPEEQALYRHLGWEPVSLETLVEKTGWEASQVQAVLTMLELNGLIEQIPGRQFIKRSL
;
A
#
# COMPACT_ATOMS: atom_id res chain seq x y z
N GLY A 1 -0.72 7.82 -3.50
CA GLY A 1 -0.10 6.62 -4.09
C GLY A 1 0.46 5.70 -3.01
N ILE A 2 1.26 4.69 -3.41
CA ILE A 2 1.73 3.67 -2.45
C ILE A 2 2.59 4.23 -1.32
N ASP A 3 3.39 5.26 -1.56
CA ASP A 3 4.19 5.91 -0.52
C ASP A 3 3.28 6.52 0.57
N SER A 4 2.20 7.19 0.17
CA SER A 4 1.22 7.74 1.13
C SER A 4 0.55 6.61 1.92
N ALA A 5 0.13 5.53 1.26
CA ALA A 5 -0.46 4.37 1.92
C ALA A 5 0.51 3.70 2.91
N ALA A 6 1.80 3.62 2.58
CA ALA A 6 2.82 3.10 3.47
C ALA A 6 2.98 3.97 4.75
N HIS A 7 2.96 5.30 4.60
CA HIS A 7 2.97 6.22 5.75
C HIS A 7 1.71 6.07 6.59
N GLU A 8 0.54 6.00 5.97
CA GLU A 8 -0.75 5.83 6.65
C GLU A 8 -0.80 4.52 7.43
N GLY A 9 -0.40 3.41 6.80
CA GLY A 9 -0.34 2.10 7.47
C GLY A 9 0.62 2.09 8.65
N CYS A 10 1.80 2.72 8.51
CA CYS A 10 2.75 2.85 9.61
C CYS A 10 2.15 3.63 10.79
N LEU A 11 1.49 4.76 10.53
CA LEU A 11 0.86 5.59 11.57
C LEU A 11 -0.34 4.88 12.21
N ALA A 12 -1.14 4.15 11.45
CA ALA A 12 -2.25 3.35 11.98
C ALA A 12 -1.78 2.26 12.95
N ALA A 13 -0.61 1.68 12.69
CA ALA A 13 0.06 0.74 13.58
C ALA A 13 0.86 1.42 14.72
N GLN A 14 0.66 2.73 14.94
CA GLN A 14 1.41 3.53 15.92
C GLN A 14 2.94 3.50 15.71
N GLY A 15 3.37 3.19 14.50
CA GLY A 15 4.77 3.21 14.09
C GLY A 15 5.27 4.62 13.77
N ARG A 16 6.60 4.77 13.74
CA ARG A 16 7.26 6.01 13.34
C ARG A 16 7.71 5.93 11.89
N THR A 17 7.41 6.96 11.11
CA THR A 17 7.74 7.02 9.69
C THR A 17 8.49 8.30 9.34
N ILE A 18 9.30 8.25 8.28
CA ILE A 18 10.10 9.38 7.81
C ILE A 18 9.69 9.70 6.39
N ALA A 19 9.14 10.89 6.16
CA ALA A 19 8.86 11.38 4.82
C ALA A 19 10.02 12.24 4.34
N VAL A 20 10.59 11.88 3.18
CA VAL A 20 11.64 12.67 2.52
C VAL A 20 11.01 13.41 1.35
N LEU A 21 11.10 14.74 1.33
CA LEU A 21 10.46 15.57 0.31
C LEU A 21 11.39 15.86 -0.87
N GLY A 22 10.80 16.05 -2.06
CA GLY A 22 11.46 16.60 -3.25
C GLY A 22 11.19 18.09 -3.46
N SER A 23 10.83 18.81 -2.38
CA SER A 23 10.46 20.22 -2.34
C SER A 23 10.90 20.83 -1.01
N GLY A 24 10.75 22.14 -0.82
CA GLY A 24 11.00 22.78 0.47
C GLY A 24 10.10 22.22 1.57
N ILE A 25 10.55 22.33 2.84
CA ILE A 25 9.85 21.78 4.00
C ILE A 25 8.44 22.35 4.19
N ASP A 26 8.21 23.54 3.69
CA ASP A 26 6.96 24.30 3.72
C ASP A 26 6.07 24.07 2.48
N VAL A 27 6.55 23.25 1.51
CA VAL A 27 5.85 22.98 0.26
C VAL A 27 5.55 21.47 0.15
N ILE A 28 4.42 21.06 0.67
CA ILE A 28 3.97 19.65 0.58
C ILE A 28 3.38 19.39 -0.79
N TYR A 29 3.88 18.34 -1.46
CA TYR A 29 3.40 17.91 -2.77
C TYR A 29 3.18 16.38 -2.79
N PRO A 30 2.05 15.89 -3.33
CA PRO A 30 0.89 16.68 -3.77
C PRO A 30 0.15 17.33 -2.58
N ARG A 31 -0.65 18.37 -2.84
CA ARG A 31 -1.29 19.17 -1.77
C ARG A 31 -2.27 18.38 -0.90
N GLU A 32 -2.88 17.35 -1.45
CA GLU A 32 -3.76 16.45 -0.73
C GLU A 32 -3.06 15.72 0.44
N ASN A 33 -1.74 15.59 0.40
CA ASN A 33 -0.95 14.96 1.45
C ASN A 33 -0.58 15.89 2.61
N VAL A 34 -1.06 17.14 2.64
CA VAL A 34 -0.79 18.06 3.76
C VAL A 34 -1.26 17.48 5.10
N PRO A 35 -2.49 16.95 5.24
CA PRO A 35 -2.93 16.33 6.49
C PRO A 35 -2.05 15.14 6.92
N LEU A 36 -1.61 14.33 5.96
CA LEU A 36 -0.71 13.20 6.23
C LEU A 36 0.66 13.69 6.72
N ALA A 37 1.21 14.74 6.10
CA ALA A 37 2.48 15.32 6.52
C ALA A 37 2.45 15.85 7.95
N GLU A 38 1.33 16.49 8.37
CA GLU A 38 1.18 16.94 9.76
C GLU A 38 1.13 15.74 10.74
N ARG A 39 0.39 14.69 10.42
CA ARG A 39 0.38 13.46 11.23
C ARG A 39 1.75 12.80 11.31
N ILE A 40 2.54 12.81 10.23
CA ILE A 40 3.92 12.30 10.24
C ILE A 40 4.80 13.12 11.17
N LYS A 41 4.67 14.44 11.21
CA LYS A 41 5.43 15.31 12.12
C LYS A 41 5.18 15.00 13.60
N GLU A 42 3.97 14.57 13.94
CA GLU A 42 3.60 14.21 15.31
C GLU A 42 4.28 12.90 15.78
N ASN A 43 4.46 11.93 14.89
CA ASN A 43 4.90 10.57 15.22
C ASN A 43 6.15 10.12 14.46
N GLY A 44 6.83 11.01 13.75
CA GLY A 44 7.98 10.68 12.91
C GLY A 44 8.76 11.91 12.51
N LEU A 45 9.23 11.93 11.26
CA LEU A 45 10.01 13.04 10.71
C LEU A 45 9.57 13.39 9.30
N VAL A 46 9.58 14.68 8.96
CA VAL A 46 9.53 15.18 7.58
C VAL A 46 10.85 15.90 7.31
N ILE A 47 11.60 15.44 6.33
CA ILE A 47 12.94 15.97 6.00
C ILE A 47 13.06 16.33 4.53
N THR A 48 13.97 17.24 4.23
CA THR A 48 14.32 17.61 2.86
C THR A 48 15.73 18.20 2.79
N GLU A 49 16.36 18.13 1.60
CA GLU A 49 17.60 18.85 1.30
C GLU A 49 17.35 20.22 0.65
N TYR A 50 16.11 20.52 0.31
CA TYR A 50 15.77 21.73 -0.41
C TYR A 50 15.43 22.88 0.53
N PRO A 51 15.90 24.10 0.24
CA PRO A 51 15.53 25.29 1.02
C PRO A 51 14.01 25.51 1.07
N PRO A 52 13.50 26.18 2.14
CA PRO A 52 12.10 26.61 2.19
C PRO A 52 11.69 27.37 0.94
N GLY A 53 10.43 27.20 0.52
CA GLY A 53 9.87 27.80 -0.71
C GLY A 53 10.20 27.08 -2.00
N THR A 54 11.10 26.06 -1.99
CA THR A 54 11.45 25.31 -3.20
C THR A 54 10.25 24.52 -3.71
N GLN A 55 9.85 24.81 -4.97
CA GLN A 55 8.72 24.13 -5.62
C GLN A 55 9.11 22.71 -6.09
N PRO A 56 8.16 21.77 -6.15
CA PRO A 56 8.44 20.44 -6.64
C PRO A 56 8.86 20.48 -8.11
N HIS A 57 9.91 19.75 -8.45
CA HIS A 57 10.44 19.62 -9.80
C HIS A 57 10.75 18.15 -10.11
N LYS A 58 10.55 17.73 -11.37
CA LYS A 58 10.73 16.33 -11.78
C LYS A 58 12.10 15.75 -11.43
N GLY A 59 13.16 16.55 -11.55
CA GLY A 59 14.52 16.13 -11.20
C GLY A 59 14.77 15.96 -9.69
N HIS A 60 13.98 16.58 -8.83
CA HIS A 60 14.14 16.50 -7.38
C HIS A 60 13.76 15.13 -6.82
N PHE A 61 12.78 14.45 -7.42
CA PHE A 61 12.32 13.17 -6.92
C PHE A 61 13.37 12.06 -7.05
N PRO A 62 14.02 11.87 -8.21
CA PRO A 62 15.14 10.93 -8.32
C PRO A 62 16.33 11.29 -7.41
N ALA A 63 16.68 12.58 -7.33
CA ALA A 63 17.76 13.02 -6.46
C ALA A 63 17.47 12.73 -4.98
N ARG A 64 16.22 12.95 -4.53
CA ARG A 64 15.76 12.66 -3.18
C ARG A 64 15.80 11.15 -2.86
N ASN A 65 15.55 10.28 -3.83
CA ASN A 65 15.43 8.83 -3.61
C ASN A 65 16.71 8.21 -3.03
N ARG A 66 17.90 8.82 -3.23
CA ARG A 66 19.14 8.39 -2.59
C ARG A 66 19.09 8.49 -1.06
N ILE A 67 18.35 9.46 -0.53
CA ILE A 67 18.17 9.61 0.92
C ILE A 67 17.26 8.51 1.44
N ILE A 68 16.17 8.20 0.72
CA ILE A 68 15.27 7.10 1.07
C ILE A 68 16.05 5.78 1.12
N ALA A 69 16.77 5.45 0.04
CA ALA A 69 17.58 4.23 -0.03
C ALA A 69 18.65 4.19 1.07
N GLY A 70 19.34 5.32 1.30
CA GLY A 70 20.41 5.41 2.30
C GLY A 70 19.95 5.25 3.75
N LEU A 71 18.74 5.72 4.07
CA LEU A 71 18.13 5.59 5.41
C LEU A 71 17.45 4.24 5.65
N SER A 72 17.25 3.44 4.60
CA SER A 72 16.52 2.18 4.68
C SER A 72 17.48 0.99 4.85
N MET A 73 17.03 -0.07 5.47
CA MET A 73 17.69 -1.37 5.47
C MET A 73 17.46 -2.09 4.14
N GLY A 74 16.29 -1.90 3.54
CA GLY A 74 15.89 -2.41 2.24
C GLY A 74 14.77 -1.58 1.62
N VAL A 75 14.54 -1.77 0.34
CA VAL A 75 13.51 -1.06 -0.43
C VAL A 75 12.53 -2.07 -1.04
N LEU A 76 11.26 -1.92 -0.74
CA LEU A 76 10.18 -2.73 -1.32
C LEU A 76 9.55 -1.99 -2.50
N ILE A 77 9.61 -2.60 -3.68
CA ILE A 77 8.94 -2.11 -4.88
C ILE A 77 7.61 -2.86 -5.04
N VAL A 78 6.51 -2.17 -4.78
CA VAL A 78 5.16 -2.77 -4.85
C VAL A 78 4.66 -2.85 -6.28
N GLU A 79 4.81 -1.76 -7.04
CA GLU A 79 4.50 -1.70 -8.47
C GLU A 79 5.53 -0.85 -9.20
N ALA A 80 5.91 -1.28 -10.39
CA ALA A 80 6.76 -0.51 -11.29
C ALA A 80 6.50 -0.88 -12.75
N ALA A 81 6.16 0.09 -13.58
CA ALA A 81 6.28 -0.05 -15.03
C ALA A 81 7.78 -0.15 -15.42
N ALA A 82 8.06 -0.58 -16.65
CA ALA A 82 9.44 -0.79 -17.13
C ALA A 82 10.37 0.45 -17.05
N GLN A 83 9.80 1.64 -16.99
CA GLN A 83 10.54 2.92 -16.87
C GLN A 83 10.09 3.73 -15.64
N SER A 84 9.69 3.05 -14.57
CA SER A 84 9.22 3.71 -13.35
C SER A 84 10.38 4.34 -12.59
N GLY A 85 10.14 5.52 -12.00
CA GLY A 85 11.07 6.13 -11.05
C GLY A 85 11.36 5.29 -9.81
N ALA A 86 10.49 4.35 -9.46
CA ALA A 86 10.72 3.39 -8.38
C ALA A 86 11.94 2.49 -8.64
N LEU A 87 12.25 2.17 -9.91
CA LEU A 87 13.43 1.39 -10.29
C LEU A 87 14.72 2.15 -9.97
N ILE A 88 14.73 3.47 -10.10
CA ILE A 88 15.88 4.31 -9.69
C ILE A 88 16.16 4.14 -8.20
N THR A 89 15.13 4.02 -7.38
CA THR A 89 15.30 3.79 -5.93
C THR A 89 15.85 2.39 -5.65
N ALA A 90 15.43 1.39 -6.42
CA ALA A 90 15.96 0.04 -6.33
C ALA A 90 17.45 -0.01 -6.71
N ASP A 91 17.85 0.65 -7.81
CA ASP A 91 19.25 0.74 -8.24
C ASP A 91 20.12 1.43 -7.17
N LEU A 92 19.66 2.54 -6.62
CA LEU A 92 20.34 3.24 -5.53
C LEU A 92 20.46 2.39 -4.25
N ALA A 93 19.44 1.59 -3.95
CA ALA A 93 19.47 0.67 -2.82
C ALA A 93 20.60 -0.38 -3.02
N LEU A 94 20.69 -0.97 -4.21
CA LEU A 94 21.76 -1.91 -4.55
C LEU A 94 23.14 -1.27 -4.47
N GLU A 95 23.31 -0.03 -4.98
CA GLU A 95 24.57 0.72 -4.89
C GLU A 95 25.01 0.94 -3.43
N TYR A 96 24.04 1.10 -2.51
CA TYR A 96 24.30 1.28 -1.09
C TYR A 96 24.38 -0.02 -0.28
N GLY A 97 24.36 -1.17 -0.95
CA GLY A 97 24.36 -2.47 -0.30
C GLY A 97 23.12 -2.73 0.55
N ARG A 98 21.95 -2.20 0.09
CA ARG A 98 20.66 -2.41 0.73
C ARG A 98 19.90 -3.51 0.03
N GLU A 99 19.05 -4.22 0.76
CA GLU A 99 18.20 -5.25 0.19
C GLU A 99 17.14 -4.65 -0.73
N VAL A 100 16.83 -5.37 -1.82
CA VAL A 100 15.75 -5.00 -2.73
C VAL A 100 14.70 -6.10 -2.76
N PHE A 101 13.49 -5.70 -2.50
CA PHE A 101 12.31 -6.55 -2.47
C PHE A 101 11.35 -6.14 -3.56
N ALA A 102 10.58 -7.10 -4.11
CA ALA A 102 9.60 -6.80 -5.14
C ALA A 102 8.34 -7.65 -4.97
N VAL A 103 7.19 -6.98 -5.03
CA VAL A 103 5.88 -7.64 -5.01
C VAL A 103 5.58 -8.19 -6.40
N PRO A 104 5.24 -9.47 -6.55
CA PRO A 104 4.79 -10.02 -7.82
C PRO A 104 3.42 -9.46 -8.20
N GLY A 105 3.15 -9.43 -9.49
CA GLY A 105 1.84 -8.98 -9.98
C GLY A 105 1.43 -9.75 -11.24
N PRO A 106 0.23 -9.48 -11.79
CA PRO A 106 -0.23 -10.14 -12.99
C PRO A 106 0.71 -9.89 -14.17
N ILE A 107 1.05 -10.97 -14.93
CA ILE A 107 1.93 -10.87 -16.10
C ILE A 107 1.36 -9.99 -17.21
N THR A 108 0.07 -9.77 -17.20
CA THR A 108 -0.66 -8.90 -18.14
C THR A 108 -0.61 -7.44 -17.75
N SER A 109 -0.26 -7.11 -16.48
CA SER A 109 -0.20 -5.73 -16.00
C SER A 109 1.10 -5.05 -16.45
N PRO A 110 1.03 -3.89 -17.12
CA PRO A 110 2.21 -3.08 -17.42
C PRO A 110 2.97 -2.64 -16.16
N ASN A 111 2.27 -2.43 -15.04
CA ASN A 111 2.84 -2.00 -13.77
C ASN A 111 3.61 -3.10 -13.04
N SER A 112 3.48 -4.36 -13.44
CA SER A 112 4.24 -5.47 -12.87
C SER A 112 5.55 -5.77 -13.63
N ARG A 113 5.79 -5.11 -14.77
CA ARG A 113 6.97 -5.41 -15.60
C ARG A 113 8.29 -5.06 -14.91
N GLY A 114 8.33 -3.96 -14.17
CA GLY A 114 9.50 -3.53 -13.42
C GLY A 114 9.78 -4.46 -12.24
N THR A 115 8.77 -4.80 -11.45
CA THR A 115 8.93 -5.74 -10.33
C THR A 115 9.34 -7.14 -10.80
N HIS A 116 8.78 -7.64 -11.91
CA HIS A 116 9.22 -8.90 -12.51
C HIS A 116 10.69 -8.85 -13.00
N CYS A 117 11.13 -7.70 -13.51
CA CYS A 117 12.53 -7.52 -13.89
C CYS A 117 13.45 -7.58 -12.68
N LEU A 118 13.11 -6.89 -11.59
CA LEU A 118 13.85 -6.92 -10.34
C LEU A 118 13.94 -8.34 -9.76
N ILE A 119 12.82 -9.07 -9.72
CA ILE A 119 12.81 -10.48 -9.25
C ILE A 119 13.76 -11.34 -10.09
N LYS A 120 13.75 -11.20 -11.42
CA LYS A 120 14.66 -11.93 -12.31
C LYS A 120 16.12 -11.55 -12.13
N GLN A 121 16.40 -10.37 -11.62
CA GLN A 121 17.74 -9.87 -11.30
C GLN A 121 18.21 -10.26 -9.90
N GLY A 122 17.36 -10.93 -9.11
CA GLY A 122 17.70 -11.42 -7.78
C GLY A 122 17.06 -10.66 -6.63
N ALA A 123 16.19 -9.68 -6.90
CA ALA A 123 15.40 -9.08 -5.82
C ALA A 123 14.51 -10.16 -5.17
N LYS A 124 14.43 -10.17 -3.83
CA LYS A 124 13.60 -11.13 -3.12
C LYS A 124 12.12 -10.84 -3.42
N LEU A 125 11.42 -11.87 -3.89
CA LEU A 125 9.98 -11.81 -4.05
C LEU A 125 9.32 -11.72 -2.68
N VAL A 126 8.34 -10.84 -2.54
CA VAL A 126 7.56 -10.64 -1.33
C VAL A 126 6.08 -10.80 -1.64
N ASP A 127 5.47 -11.81 -1.07
CA ASP A 127 4.01 -12.01 -1.06
C ASP A 127 3.44 -11.94 0.36
N ASP A 128 4.31 -11.99 1.39
CA ASP A 128 3.98 -11.80 2.78
C ASP A 128 5.06 -10.97 3.51
N ILE A 129 4.69 -10.31 4.60
CA ILE A 129 5.63 -9.52 5.42
C ILE A 129 6.75 -10.40 6.02
N GLY A 130 6.48 -11.67 6.24
CA GLY A 130 7.46 -12.64 6.74
C GLY A 130 8.70 -12.72 5.88
N ASP A 131 8.58 -12.61 4.55
CA ASP A 131 9.70 -12.62 3.62
C ASP A 131 10.71 -11.51 3.91
N ILE A 132 10.22 -10.32 4.30
CA ILE A 132 11.07 -9.19 4.66
C ILE A 132 11.71 -9.39 6.02
N LEU A 133 10.91 -9.84 7.01
CA LEU A 133 11.40 -10.05 8.39
C LEU A 133 12.47 -11.14 8.44
N GLU A 134 12.29 -12.22 7.68
CA GLU A 134 13.27 -13.30 7.56
C GLU A 134 14.62 -12.79 7.06
N GLU A 135 14.63 -11.94 6.02
CA GLU A 135 15.86 -11.40 5.43
C GLU A 135 16.67 -10.60 6.44
N PHE A 136 16.00 -9.87 7.31
CA PHE A 136 16.66 -9.09 8.36
C PHE A 136 16.86 -9.85 9.67
N MET A 137 16.58 -11.18 9.71
CA MET A 137 16.63 -11.99 10.92
C MET A 137 15.82 -11.38 12.09
N LEU A 138 14.78 -10.63 11.76
CA LEU A 138 13.87 -10.06 12.73
C LEU A 138 12.90 -11.14 13.19
N PRO A 139 12.58 -11.20 14.52
CA PRO A 139 11.57 -12.14 14.97
C PRO A 139 10.28 -11.85 14.20
N ALA A 140 9.64 -12.93 13.70
CA ALA A 140 8.30 -12.80 13.17
C ALA A 140 7.44 -12.18 14.28
N VAL A 141 7.08 -10.93 14.11
CA VAL A 141 6.04 -10.34 14.93
C VAL A 141 4.83 -11.21 14.60
N ALA A 142 4.31 -11.95 15.61
CA ALA A 142 3.03 -12.59 15.43
C ALA A 142 2.13 -11.52 14.84
N ALA A 143 1.72 -11.72 13.59
CA ALA A 143 0.84 -10.76 12.94
C ALA A 143 -0.24 -10.47 13.96
N PRO A 144 -0.48 -9.22 14.36
CA PRO A 144 -1.64 -8.92 15.18
C PRO A 144 -2.76 -9.60 14.42
N ALA A 145 -3.38 -10.60 15.01
CA ALA A 145 -4.42 -11.42 14.41
C ALA A 145 -5.30 -10.43 13.64
N ALA A 146 -5.30 -10.53 12.32
CA ALA A 146 -5.70 -9.56 11.29
C ALA A 146 -6.58 -8.49 11.91
N GLY A 147 -6.03 -7.30 12.14
CA GLY A 147 -6.50 -6.34 13.12
C GLY A 147 -7.98 -6.50 13.38
N GLU A 148 -8.35 -6.72 14.62
CA GLU A 148 -9.53 -6.10 15.14
C GLU A 148 -9.32 -4.58 14.91
N ASN A 149 -9.43 -4.15 13.62
CA ASN A 149 -9.97 -2.84 13.31
C ASN A 149 -11.12 -2.75 14.28
N GLU A 150 -11.20 -1.66 15.03
CA GLU A 150 -12.39 -1.37 15.87
C GLU A 150 -13.55 -1.93 15.08
N ALA A 151 -13.94 -3.13 15.45
CA ALA A 151 -14.86 -3.89 14.65
C ALA A 151 -16.12 -3.04 14.70
N LEU A 152 -16.38 -2.34 13.64
CA LEU A 152 -17.76 -2.16 13.22
C LEU A 152 -18.29 -3.58 13.40
N ALA A 153 -19.04 -3.79 14.51
CA ALA A 153 -19.42 -5.13 14.94
C ALA A 153 -20.32 -5.69 13.85
N LEU A 154 -19.66 -6.22 12.81
CA LEU A 154 -20.33 -6.83 11.67
C LEU A 154 -21.17 -7.98 12.23
N SER A 155 -22.42 -8.00 11.85
CA SER A 155 -23.29 -9.13 12.12
C SER A 155 -22.65 -10.43 11.57
N PRO A 156 -23.00 -11.59 12.10
CA PRO A 156 -22.52 -12.87 11.58
C PRO A 156 -22.75 -13.02 10.05
N GLU A 157 -23.85 -12.45 9.54
CA GLU A 157 -24.20 -12.48 8.12
C GLU A 157 -23.27 -11.55 7.30
N GLU A 158 -22.99 -10.35 7.79
CA GLU A 158 -22.05 -9.41 7.17
C GLU A 158 -20.65 -10.02 7.11
N GLN A 159 -20.18 -10.64 8.18
CA GLN A 159 -18.88 -11.32 8.21
C GLN A 159 -18.83 -12.48 7.22
N ALA A 160 -19.90 -13.28 7.14
CA ALA A 160 -19.96 -14.42 6.23
C ALA A 160 -19.86 -13.94 4.77
N LEU A 161 -20.62 -12.91 4.39
CA LEU A 161 -20.60 -12.36 3.04
C LEU A 161 -19.28 -11.65 2.72
N TYR A 162 -18.75 -10.87 3.65
CA TYR A 162 -17.50 -10.11 3.49
C TYR A 162 -16.29 -11.00 3.19
N ARG A 163 -16.26 -12.24 3.67
CA ARG A 163 -15.21 -13.24 3.37
C ARG A 163 -15.19 -13.65 1.89
N HIS A 164 -16.32 -13.57 1.19
CA HIS A 164 -16.43 -13.93 -0.23
C HIS A 164 -16.10 -12.76 -1.17
N LEU A 165 -15.91 -11.56 -0.64
CA LEU A 165 -15.48 -10.39 -1.36
C LEU A 165 -13.94 -10.28 -1.34
N GLY A 166 -13.37 -9.78 -2.40
CA GLY A 166 -11.93 -9.54 -2.55
C GLY A 166 -11.66 -8.15 -3.14
N TRP A 167 -10.45 -7.97 -3.60
CA TRP A 167 -10.02 -6.79 -4.37
C TRP A 167 -10.35 -6.91 -5.86
N GLU A 168 -10.78 -8.08 -6.30
CA GLU A 168 -11.32 -8.30 -7.64
C GLU A 168 -12.84 -8.15 -7.61
N PRO A 169 -13.41 -7.58 -8.69
CA PRO A 169 -14.87 -7.41 -8.80
C PRO A 169 -15.62 -8.75 -8.76
N VAL A 170 -16.58 -8.87 -7.87
CA VAL A 170 -17.43 -10.06 -7.74
C VAL A 170 -18.89 -9.68 -8.01
N SER A 171 -19.57 -10.41 -8.88
CA SER A 171 -20.98 -10.14 -9.20
C SER A 171 -21.93 -10.63 -8.12
N LEU A 172 -23.13 -10.03 -8.07
CA LEU A 172 -24.20 -10.47 -7.16
C LEU A 172 -24.52 -11.96 -7.33
N GLU A 173 -24.57 -12.42 -8.56
CA GLU A 173 -24.89 -13.81 -8.91
C GLU A 173 -23.84 -14.77 -8.32
N THR A 174 -22.58 -14.42 -8.44
CA THR A 174 -21.46 -15.22 -7.86
C THR A 174 -21.54 -15.27 -6.34
N LEU A 175 -21.94 -14.18 -5.68
CA LEU A 175 -22.12 -14.15 -4.22
C LEU A 175 -23.30 -14.99 -3.78
N VAL A 176 -24.42 -14.98 -4.52
CA VAL A 176 -25.58 -15.85 -4.29
C VAL A 176 -25.18 -17.32 -4.39
N GLU A 177 -24.43 -17.69 -5.43
CA GLU A 177 -23.93 -19.06 -5.62
C GLU A 177 -23.00 -19.51 -4.48
N LYS A 178 -22.07 -18.64 -4.05
CA LYS A 178 -21.10 -18.97 -3.01
C LYS A 178 -21.70 -19.05 -1.61
N THR A 179 -22.70 -18.23 -1.33
CA THR A 179 -23.36 -18.20 -0.01
C THR A 179 -24.54 -19.16 0.09
N GLY A 180 -25.19 -19.49 -1.03
CA GLY A 180 -26.43 -20.23 -1.06
C GLY A 180 -27.64 -19.43 -0.52
N TRP A 181 -27.50 -18.11 -0.35
CA TRP A 181 -28.53 -17.24 0.19
C TRP A 181 -29.46 -16.72 -0.91
N GLU A 182 -30.66 -16.29 -0.51
CA GLU A 182 -31.56 -15.59 -1.43
C GLU A 182 -30.93 -14.27 -1.91
N ALA A 183 -31.13 -13.91 -3.18
CA ALA A 183 -30.57 -12.69 -3.78
C ALA A 183 -30.95 -11.42 -3.01
N SER A 184 -32.16 -11.39 -2.45
CA SER A 184 -32.66 -10.29 -1.60
C SER A 184 -31.85 -10.15 -0.31
N GLN A 185 -31.46 -11.25 0.33
CA GLN A 185 -30.66 -11.28 1.54
C GLN A 185 -29.22 -10.83 1.24
N VAL A 186 -28.60 -11.34 0.18
CA VAL A 186 -27.27 -10.92 -0.26
C VAL A 186 -27.25 -9.42 -0.55
N GLN A 187 -28.25 -8.90 -1.26
CA GLN A 187 -28.36 -7.47 -1.58
C GLN A 187 -28.51 -6.60 -0.32
N ALA A 188 -29.30 -7.02 0.66
CA ALA A 188 -29.49 -6.30 1.91
C ALA A 188 -28.15 -6.20 2.69
N VAL A 189 -27.42 -7.31 2.81
CA VAL A 189 -26.12 -7.35 3.48
C VAL A 189 -25.06 -6.52 2.73
N LEU A 190 -25.02 -6.58 1.39
CA LEU A 190 -24.14 -5.74 0.58
C LEU A 190 -24.42 -4.25 0.80
N THR A 191 -25.68 -3.85 0.88
CA THR A 191 -26.05 -2.44 1.16
C THR A 191 -25.53 -2.00 2.52
N MET A 192 -25.61 -2.84 3.55
CA MET A 192 -25.07 -2.52 4.88
C MET A 192 -23.56 -2.41 4.87
N LEU A 193 -22.86 -3.32 4.18
CA LEU A 193 -21.41 -3.26 4.03
C LEU A 193 -20.95 -2.01 3.25
N GLU A 194 -21.72 -1.58 2.26
CA GLU A 194 -21.45 -0.36 1.48
C GLU A 194 -21.70 0.90 2.33
N LEU A 195 -22.77 0.96 3.10
CA LEU A 195 -23.05 2.04 4.05
C LEU A 195 -21.97 2.16 5.13
N ASN A 196 -21.43 1.03 5.57
CA ASN A 196 -20.30 0.96 6.48
C ASN A 196 -18.95 1.31 5.81
N GLY A 197 -18.93 1.59 4.50
CA GLY A 197 -17.75 1.97 3.75
C GLY A 197 -16.73 0.84 3.51
N LEU A 198 -17.13 -0.41 3.74
CA LEU A 198 -16.26 -1.59 3.64
C LEU A 198 -16.13 -2.13 2.21
N ILE A 199 -17.13 -1.84 1.38
CA ILE A 199 -17.19 -2.24 -0.03
C ILE A 199 -17.64 -1.08 -0.90
N GLU A 200 -17.43 -1.22 -2.20
CA GLU A 200 -17.89 -0.28 -3.22
C GLU A 200 -18.58 -1.05 -4.35
N GLN A 201 -19.72 -0.54 -4.78
CA GLN A 201 -20.39 -1.05 -5.97
C GLN A 201 -19.81 -0.36 -7.21
N ILE A 202 -19.38 -1.16 -8.18
CA ILE A 202 -18.90 -0.70 -9.48
C ILE A 202 -19.90 -1.01 -10.60
N PRO A 203 -19.75 -0.37 -11.79
CA PRO A 203 -20.64 -0.61 -12.92
C PRO A 203 -20.75 -2.09 -13.27
N GLY A 204 -21.99 -2.57 -13.55
CA GLY A 204 -22.26 -3.98 -13.85
C GLY A 204 -22.70 -4.82 -12.64
N ARG A 205 -23.16 -4.19 -11.56
CA ARG A 205 -23.57 -4.86 -10.31
C ARG A 205 -22.48 -5.76 -9.72
N GLN A 206 -21.26 -5.27 -9.76
CA GLN A 206 -20.10 -5.91 -9.16
C GLN A 206 -19.69 -5.16 -7.89
N PHE A 207 -19.10 -5.89 -6.96
CA PHE A 207 -18.70 -5.37 -5.66
C PHE A 207 -17.24 -5.71 -5.38
N ILE A 208 -16.50 -4.75 -4.81
CA ILE A 208 -15.11 -4.91 -4.40
C ILE A 208 -14.94 -4.45 -2.95
N LYS A 209 -13.94 -4.96 -2.26
CA LYS A 209 -13.52 -4.39 -0.97
C LYS A 209 -13.00 -2.98 -1.19
N ARG A 210 -13.30 -2.08 -0.25
CA ARG A 210 -12.74 -0.75 -0.21
C ARG A 210 -11.54 -0.74 0.74
N SER A 211 -10.43 -0.12 0.32
CA SER A 211 -9.34 0.21 1.25
C SER A 211 -9.85 1.30 2.20
N LEU A 212 -9.85 1.04 3.49
CA LEU A 212 -10.10 2.03 4.54
C LEU A 212 -8.96 3.05 4.59
#